data_005c7e334991c202908208d4070ad00a
#
_entry.id   005c7e334991c202908208d4070ad00a
#
_cell.length_a   1.000
_cell.length_b   1.000
_cell.length_c   1.000
_cell.angle_alpha   90.00
_cell.angle_beta   90.00
_cell.angle_gamma   90.00
#
_symmetry.space_group_name_H-M   'P 1'
#
loop_
_entity.id
_entity.type
_entity.pdbx_description
1 polymer ?
#
loop_
_entity_poly.entity_id
_entity_poly.type
_entity_poly.pdbx_seq_one_letter_code
_entity_poly.pdbx_strand_id
1 'polypeptide(L)'
;SFTNNKKGFNADWHYANSNTLLGMLNLYKASNDYTYQAFVDKFNQHVFDHYHFFKEQYCSLRIMRGAYFRLFRATMLDDTGGAALPLAETALNAKPQILHREILDQVLNHILNKQSRLADGTLCRPEPVEQTIWADDMFMSVPFLLNMAQLNKDSKLYDEAAFQVLHINHYLTDPRTNLCRHGWYNQTKELAPVAWSRANGWIVWAMSETLLKLPTNHKKYKKIKDTFT
;
A
#
# COMPACT_ATOMS: atom_id res chain seq x y z
N SER A 1 -17.99 17.11 -19.33
CA SER A 1 -17.84 15.66 -19.34
C SER A 1 -16.67 15.26 -18.45
N PHE A 2 -16.92 14.39 -17.49
CA PHE A 2 -15.92 13.91 -16.51
C PHE A 2 -14.88 12.95 -17.09
N THR A 3 -14.96 12.59 -18.36
CA THR A 3 -14.23 11.49 -18.96
C THR A 3 -12.83 11.83 -19.45
N ASN A 4 -12.49 13.10 -19.68
CA ASN A 4 -11.23 13.50 -20.32
C ASN A 4 -10.42 14.58 -19.60
N ASN A 5 -10.87 15.06 -18.45
CA ASN A 5 -10.11 16.08 -17.72
C ASN A 5 -8.95 15.46 -16.96
N LYS A 6 -7.79 16.11 -17.02
CA LYS A 6 -6.68 15.81 -16.10
C LYS A 6 -7.24 15.85 -14.68
N LYS A 7 -7.14 14.74 -13.97
CA LYS A 7 -7.61 14.65 -12.59
C LYS A 7 -6.74 15.55 -11.73
N GLY A 8 -7.39 16.43 -11.00
CA GLY A 8 -6.71 17.15 -9.93
C GLY A 8 -6.26 16.19 -8.82
N PHE A 9 -5.35 16.64 -7.97
CA PHE A 9 -4.85 15.87 -6.84
C PHE A 9 -5.99 15.24 -6.01
N ASN A 10 -7.01 16.00 -5.69
CA ASN A 10 -8.14 15.55 -4.88
C ASN A 10 -9.06 14.50 -5.56
N ALA A 11 -8.96 14.34 -6.88
CA ALA A 11 -9.79 13.43 -7.64
C ALA A 11 -9.07 12.15 -8.08
N ASP A 12 -7.82 11.97 -7.66
CA ASP A 12 -7.03 10.80 -8.04
C ASP A 12 -6.66 9.95 -6.81
N TRP A 13 -7.27 8.78 -6.73
CA TRP A 13 -6.91 7.75 -5.76
C TRP A 13 -5.69 6.99 -6.27
N HIS A 14 -4.50 7.36 -5.77
CA HIS A 14 -3.24 6.80 -6.27
C HIS A 14 -2.14 6.86 -5.22
N TYR A 15 -1.23 5.86 -5.19
CA TYR A 15 -0.12 5.82 -4.23
C TYR A 15 0.77 7.07 -4.24
N ALA A 16 0.93 7.74 -5.38
CA ALA A 16 1.74 8.95 -5.45
C ALA A 16 1.15 10.10 -4.59
N ASN A 17 -0.19 10.25 -4.61
CA ASN A 17 -0.89 11.17 -3.72
C ASN A 17 -0.79 10.73 -2.27
N SER A 18 -0.93 9.43 -2.03
CA SER A 18 -0.75 8.81 -0.73
C SER A 18 0.59 9.17 -0.09
N ASN A 19 1.69 9.10 -0.86
CA ASN A 19 3.02 9.47 -0.36
C ASN A 19 3.12 10.94 0.06
N THR A 20 2.47 11.83 -0.69
CA THR A 20 2.41 13.24 -0.31
C THR A 20 1.66 13.43 1.02
N LEU A 21 0.51 12.74 1.17
CA LEU A 21 -0.28 12.79 2.40
C LEU A 21 0.46 12.17 3.59
N LEU A 22 1.18 11.06 3.39
CA LEU A 22 2.05 10.48 4.43
C LEU A 22 3.18 11.42 4.83
N GLY A 23 3.79 12.10 3.86
CA GLY A 23 4.78 13.13 4.12
C GLY A 23 4.22 14.25 5.00
N MET A 24 2.99 14.71 4.74
CA MET A 24 2.30 15.68 5.58
C MET A 24 1.99 15.17 6.98
N LEU A 25 1.52 13.91 7.12
CA LEU A 25 1.31 13.30 8.45
C LEU A 25 2.62 13.22 9.25
N ASN A 26 3.72 12.88 8.59
CA ASN A 26 5.03 12.83 9.24
C ASN A 26 5.55 14.23 9.63
N LEU A 27 5.32 15.24 8.79
CA LEU A 27 5.61 16.63 9.13
C LEU A 27 4.80 17.09 10.33
N TYR A 28 3.51 16.79 10.39
CA TYR A 28 2.69 17.04 11.56
C TYR A 28 3.27 16.41 12.82
N LYS A 29 3.62 15.11 12.77
CA LYS A 29 4.21 14.40 13.91
C LYS A 29 5.54 15.02 14.38
N ALA A 30 6.34 15.52 13.45
CA ALA A 30 7.65 16.11 13.75
C ALA A 30 7.58 17.56 14.23
N SER A 31 6.67 18.36 13.67
CA SER A 31 6.60 19.82 13.93
C SER A 31 5.47 20.23 14.89
N ASN A 32 4.50 19.32 15.11
CA ASN A 32 3.22 19.62 15.77
C ASN A 32 2.42 20.76 15.09
N ASP A 33 2.69 21.03 13.80
CA ASP A 33 1.94 22.01 13.01
C ASP A 33 0.70 21.34 12.42
N TYR A 34 -0.46 21.68 12.97
CA TYR A 34 -1.74 21.10 12.58
C TYR A 34 -2.15 21.39 11.13
N THR A 35 -1.53 22.37 10.46
CA THR A 35 -1.88 22.67 9.05
C THR A 35 -1.67 21.47 8.13
N TYR A 36 -0.65 20.65 8.40
CA TYR A 36 -0.38 19.41 7.64
C TYR A 36 -1.45 18.33 7.88
N GLN A 37 -1.85 18.12 9.14
CA GLN A 37 -2.94 17.20 9.46
C GLN A 37 -4.26 17.66 8.83
N ALA A 38 -4.58 18.95 8.94
CA ALA A 38 -5.80 19.53 8.38
C ALA A 38 -5.88 19.36 6.84
N PHE A 39 -4.75 19.37 6.14
CA PHE A 39 -4.72 19.09 4.71
C PHE A 39 -5.13 17.63 4.42
N VAL A 40 -4.58 16.69 5.18
CA VAL A 40 -4.91 15.26 5.04
C VAL A 40 -6.38 15.01 5.37
N ASP A 41 -6.88 15.62 6.44
CA ASP A 41 -8.28 15.50 6.86
C ASP A 41 -9.24 16.01 5.77
N LYS A 42 -8.91 17.14 5.12
CA LYS A 42 -9.68 17.68 3.99
C LYS A 42 -9.66 16.74 2.79
N PHE A 43 -8.52 16.11 2.49
CA PHE A 43 -8.44 15.11 1.42
C PHE A 43 -9.33 13.90 1.73
N ASN A 44 -9.22 13.36 2.94
CA ASN A 44 -10.05 12.23 3.37
C ASN A 44 -11.53 12.56 3.34
N GLN A 45 -11.91 13.75 3.84
CA GLN A 45 -13.30 14.21 3.82
C GLN A 45 -13.82 14.34 2.39
N HIS A 46 -13.01 14.85 1.47
CA HIS A 46 -13.39 14.93 0.05
C HIS A 46 -13.65 13.55 -0.56
N VAL A 47 -12.85 12.54 -0.19
CA VAL A 47 -13.10 11.14 -0.60
C VAL A 47 -14.47 10.67 -0.07
N PHE A 48 -14.76 10.91 1.21
CA PHE A 48 -16.01 10.47 1.84
C PHE A 48 -17.23 11.17 1.25
N ASP A 49 -17.17 12.47 1.05
CA ASP A 49 -18.29 13.28 0.52
C ASP A 49 -18.69 12.86 -0.89
N HIS A 50 -17.74 12.35 -1.68
CA HIS A 50 -17.96 12.04 -3.09
C HIS A 50 -17.96 10.54 -3.41
N TYR A 51 -17.71 9.69 -2.42
CA TYR A 51 -17.53 8.23 -2.61
C TYR A 51 -18.73 7.59 -3.34
N HIS A 52 -19.93 7.79 -2.84
CA HIS A 52 -21.13 7.16 -3.41
C HIS A 52 -21.42 7.66 -4.83
N PHE A 53 -21.26 8.95 -5.07
CA PHE A 53 -21.45 9.54 -6.39
C PHE A 53 -20.49 8.94 -7.43
N PHE A 54 -19.20 8.89 -7.13
CA PHE A 54 -18.21 8.33 -8.05
C PHE A 54 -18.29 6.80 -8.16
N LYS A 55 -18.71 6.11 -7.10
CA LYS A 55 -18.97 4.68 -7.13
C LYS A 55 -20.11 4.36 -8.11
N GLU A 56 -21.20 5.13 -8.08
CA GLU A 56 -22.29 4.99 -9.04
C GLU A 56 -21.82 5.23 -10.47
N GLN A 57 -21.05 6.29 -10.71
CA GLN A 57 -20.48 6.56 -12.02
C GLN A 57 -19.64 5.39 -12.54
N TYR A 58 -18.80 4.80 -11.70
CA TYR A 58 -17.97 3.68 -12.09
C TYR A 58 -18.77 2.39 -12.29
N CYS A 59 -19.59 2.00 -11.32
CA CYS A 59 -20.27 0.70 -11.31
C CYS A 59 -21.49 0.67 -12.23
N SER A 60 -22.33 1.72 -12.20
CA SER A 60 -23.63 1.76 -12.88
C SER A 60 -23.52 2.42 -14.26
N LEU A 61 -22.84 3.57 -14.34
CA LEU A 61 -22.72 4.33 -15.59
C LEU A 61 -21.48 3.94 -16.41
N ARG A 62 -20.68 3.00 -15.93
CA ARG A 62 -19.47 2.47 -16.61
C ARG A 62 -18.45 3.53 -17.00
N ILE A 63 -18.31 4.59 -16.21
CA ILE A 63 -17.27 5.61 -16.40
C ILE A 63 -15.95 5.10 -15.84
N MET A 64 -15.27 4.25 -16.60
CA MET A 64 -14.12 3.44 -16.17
C MET A 64 -12.84 4.24 -15.89
N ARG A 65 -12.78 5.53 -16.20
CA ARG A 65 -11.61 6.41 -15.97
C ARG A 65 -12.00 7.73 -15.30
N GLY A 66 -13.16 7.78 -14.62
CA GLY A 66 -13.62 8.92 -13.83
C GLY A 66 -12.77 9.16 -12.57
N ALA A 67 -13.17 10.13 -11.75
CA ALA A 67 -12.56 10.34 -10.44
C ALA A 67 -12.66 9.08 -9.56
N TYR A 68 -11.65 8.82 -8.77
CA TYR A 68 -11.53 7.66 -7.87
C TYR A 68 -11.70 6.28 -8.53
N PHE A 69 -11.64 6.17 -9.86
CA PHE A 69 -11.85 4.88 -10.54
C PHE A 69 -10.92 3.78 -10.01
N ARG A 70 -9.71 4.13 -9.57
CA ARG A 70 -8.76 3.17 -9.00
C ARG A 70 -9.25 2.56 -7.69
N LEU A 71 -9.91 3.36 -6.84
CA LEU A 71 -10.53 2.87 -5.61
C LEU A 71 -11.61 1.79 -5.89
N PHE A 72 -12.36 1.97 -6.98
CA PHE A 72 -13.43 1.03 -7.34
C PHE A 72 -12.94 -0.14 -8.18
N ARG A 73 -11.94 0.08 -9.02
CA ARG A 73 -11.29 -0.97 -9.81
C ARG A 73 -10.56 -1.97 -8.92
N ALA A 74 -9.74 -1.49 -8.03
CA ALA A 74 -9.02 -2.26 -7.01
C ALA A 74 -8.35 -3.54 -7.56
N THR A 75 -7.46 -3.40 -8.55
CA THR A 75 -6.77 -4.55 -9.18
C THR A 75 -5.30 -4.66 -8.80
N MET A 76 -4.70 -3.55 -8.35
CA MET A 76 -3.27 -3.45 -8.06
C MET A 76 -3.06 -2.98 -6.63
N LEU A 77 -1.95 -3.36 -6.02
CA LEU A 77 -1.55 -2.87 -4.69
C LEU A 77 -1.37 -1.34 -4.66
N ASP A 78 -0.92 -0.76 -5.78
CA ASP A 78 -0.83 0.69 -5.98
C ASP A 78 -2.19 1.41 -5.79
N ASP A 79 -3.28 0.75 -6.20
CA ASP A 79 -4.66 1.27 -6.14
C ASP A 79 -5.36 0.89 -4.82
N THR A 80 -4.76 0.02 -4.01
CA THR A 80 -5.34 -0.51 -2.78
C THR A 80 -4.50 -0.11 -1.57
N GLY A 81 -3.64 -0.97 -1.05
CA GLY A 81 -2.89 -0.69 0.18
C GLY A 81 -2.02 0.55 0.09
N GLY A 82 -1.30 0.75 -1.04
CA GLY A 82 -0.48 1.95 -1.25
C GLY A 82 -1.29 3.24 -1.26
N ALA A 83 -2.45 3.23 -1.93
CA ALA A 83 -3.32 4.41 -1.99
C ALA A 83 -4.07 4.67 -0.67
N ALA A 84 -4.44 3.62 0.07
CA ALA A 84 -5.21 3.71 1.32
C ALA A 84 -4.34 3.92 2.57
N LEU A 85 -3.02 3.90 2.45
CA LEU A 85 -2.13 3.95 3.60
C LEU A 85 -2.32 5.20 4.48
N PRO A 86 -2.46 6.45 3.96
CA PRO A 86 -2.75 7.62 4.80
C PRO A 86 -4.08 7.50 5.52
N LEU A 87 -5.07 6.90 4.87
CA LEU A 87 -6.38 6.66 5.46
C LEU A 87 -6.27 5.70 6.66
N ALA A 88 -5.50 4.61 6.52
CA ALA A 88 -5.22 3.67 7.60
C ALA A 88 -4.43 4.33 8.74
N GLU A 89 -3.47 5.20 8.41
CA GLU A 89 -2.68 5.95 9.41
C GLU A 89 -3.55 6.91 10.22
N THR A 90 -4.47 7.65 9.58
CA THR A 90 -5.39 8.54 10.30
C THR A 90 -6.37 7.78 11.19
N ALA A 91 -6.79 6.57 10.79
CA ALA A 91 -7.68 5.72 11.58
C ALA A 91 -7.04 5.22 12.89
N LEU A 92 -5.72 5.17 12.99
CA LEU A 92 -5.02 4.81 14.24
C LEU A 92 -5.11 5.92 15.29
N ASN A 93 -5.26 7.17 14.88
CA ASN A 93 -5.25 8.35 15.76
C ASN A 93 -6.65 8.80 16.17
N ALA A 94 -7.69 8.40 15.43
CA ALA A 94 -9.07 8.77 15.70
C ALA A 94 -10.02 7.63 15.32
N LYS A 95 -11.13 7.49 16.04
CA LYS A 95 -12.15 6.49 15.71
C LYS A 95 -12.67 6.75 14.28
N PRO A 96 -12.50 5.80 13.35
CA PRO A 96 -12.91 6.00 11.97
C PRO A 96 -14.43 6.10 11.85
N GLN A 97 -14.90 6.95 10.92
CA GLN A 97 -16.29 6.98 10.50
C GLN A 97 -16.68 5.67 9.79
N ILE A 98 -17.97 5.39 9.64
CA ILE A 98 -18.47 4.15 9.02
C ILE A 98 -17.87 3.96 7.62
N LEU A 99 -17.98 4.95 6.74
CA LEU A 99 -17.46 4.87 5.37
C LEU A 99 -15.93 4.74 5.34
N HIS A 100 -15.23 5.43 6.25
CA HIS A 100 -13.79 5.28 6.41
C HIS A 100 -13.43 3.81 6.67
N ARG A 101 -14.14 3.17 7.61
CA ARG A 101 -13.94 1.76 7.94
C ARG A 101 -14.28 0.84 6.77
N GLU A 102 -15.39 1.08 6.08
CA GLU A 102 -15.79 0.30 4.89
C GLU A 102 -14.71 0.30 3.80
N ILE A 103 -14.12 1.47 3.52
CA ILE A 103 -13.03 1.57 2.53
C ILE A 103 -11.82 0.77 3.00
N LEU A 104 -11.41 0.88 4.26
CA LEU A 104 -10.28 0.12 4.80
C LEU A 104 -10.51 -1.38 4.75
N ASP A 105 -11.71 -1.84 5.11
CA ASP A 105 -12.08 -3.25 5.07
C ASP A 105 -12.15 -3.79 3.62
N GLN A 106 -12.62 -2.98 2.67
CA GLN A 106 -12.60 -3.33 1.24
C GLN A 106 -11.16 -3.53 0.74
N VAL A 107 -10.25 -2.62 1.10
CA VAL A 107 -8.83 -2.70 0.74
C VAL A 107 -8.17 -3.91 1.39
N LEU A 108 -8.40 -4.13 2.68
CA LEU A 108 -7.88 -5.29 3.40
C LEU A 108 -8.35 -6.60 2.77
N ASN A 109 -9.65 -6.71 2.48
CA ASN A 109 -10.20 -7.89 1.80
C ASN A 109 -9.59 -8.09 0.41
N HIS A 110 -9.29 -7.03 -0.34
CA HIS A 110 -8.59 -7.16 -1.61
C HIS A 110 -7.19 -7.76 -1.42
N ILE A 111 -6.38 -7.20 -0.53
CA ILE A 111 -5.00 -7.67 -0.29
C ILE A 111 -4.98 -9.12 0.18
N LEU A 112 -5.89 -9.51 1.08
CA LEU A 112 -5.89 -10.85 1.67
C LEU A 112 -6.47 -11.92 0.73
N ASN A 113 -7.52 -11.59 -0.03
CA ASN A 113 -8.36 -12.58 -0.68
C ASN A 113 -8.45 -12.45 -2.22
N LYS A 114 -8.05 -11.31 -2.80
CA LYS A 114 -8.23 -11.05 -4.24
C LYS A 114 -6.92 -10.75 -4.97
N GLN A 115 -5.92 -10.20 -4.29
CA GLN A 115 -4.61 -9.92 -4.88
C GLN A 115 -3.96 -11.21 -5.35
N SER A 116 -3.41 -11.18 -6.55
CA SER A 116 -2.65 -12.31 -7.10
C SER A 116 -1.50 -12.70 -6.19
N ARG A 117 -1.28 -14.02 -6.08
CA ARG A 117 -0.20 -14.60 -5.29
C ARG A 117 0.52 -15.68 -6.07
N LEU A 118 1.81 -15.85 -5.81
CA LEU A 118 2.55 -17.03 -6.21
C LEU A 118 2.08 -18.27 -5.43
N ALA A 119 2.50 -19.44 -5.84
CA ALA A 119 2.14 -20.71 -5.21
C ALA A 119 2.54 -20.79 -3.72
N ASP A 120 3.57 -20.07 -3.31
CA ASP A 120 4.02 -19.97 -1.92
C ASP A 120 3.26 -18.93 -1.07
N GLY A 121 2.32 -18.20 -1.68
CA GLY A 121 1.53 -17.16 -1.02
C GLY A 121 2.12 -15.74 -1.13
N THR A 122 3.27 -15.55 -1.77
CA THR A 122 3.86 -14.22 -1.98
C THR A 122 2.98 -13.38 -2.90
N LEU A 123 2.69 -12.14 -2.48
CA LEU A 123 1.93 -11.19 -3.30
C LEU A 123 2.67 -10.91 -4.60
N CYS A 124 1.93 -10.88 -5.70
CA CYS A 124 2.47 -10.59 -7.02
C CYS A 124 1.48 -9.78 -7.86
N ARG A 125 1.95 -9.27 -8.98
CA ARG A 125 1.16 -8.46 -9.90
C ARG A 125 0.40 -9.32 -10.92
N PRO A 126 -0.87 -9.01 -11.22
CA PRO A 126 -1.61 -9.62 -12.33
C PRO A 126 -1.24 -9.00 -13.68
N GLU A 127 -0.68 -7.79 -13.71
CA GLU A 127 -0.33 -7.02 -14.90
C GLU A 127 0.88 -6.09 -14.64
N PRO A 128 1.64 -5.63 -15.64
CA PRO A 128 1.51 -5.90 -17.09
C PRO A 128 1.98 -7.31 -17.49
N VAL A 129 2.73 -7.99 -16.66
CA VAL A 129 3.14 -9.39 -16.80
C VAL A 129 2.69 -10.14 -15.58
N GLU A 130 1.86 -11.14 -15.76
CA GLU A 130 1.30 -11.94 -14.66
C GLU A 130 2.39 -12.59 -13.81
N GLN A 131 2.09 -12.71 -12.52
CA GLN A 131 2.97 -13.34 -11.54
C GLN A 131 4.37 -12.73 -11.47
N THR A 132 4.47 -11.41 -11.66
CA THR A 132 5.69 -10.66 -11.33
C THR A 132 5.62 -10.10 -9.92
N ILE A 133 6.77 -10.03 -9.25
CA ILE A 133 6.94 -9.34 -7.98
C ILE A 133 7.73 -8.06 -8.26
N TRP A 134 7.22 -6.93 -7.80
CA TRP A 134 7.97 -5.68 -7.84
C TRP A 134 8.33 -5.23 -6.43
N ALA A 135 9.43 -4.50 -6.30
CA ALA A 135 9.87 -3.93 -5.02
C ALA A 135 8.83 -2.97 -4.44
N ASP A 136 8.11 -2.28 -5.31
CA ASP A 136 6.99 -1.40 -4.97
C ASP A 136 5.90 -2.13 -4.18
N ASP A 137 5.63 -3.40 -4.51
CA ASP A 137 4.56 -4.18 -3.89
C ASP A 137 4.76 -4.41 -2.39
N MET A 138 6.01 -4.44 -1.92
CA MET A 138 6.29 -4.51 -0.49
C MET A 138 5.76 -3.26 0.22
N PHE A 139 6.06 -2.06 -0.29
CA PHE A 139 5.56 -0.82 0.29
C PHE A 139 4.05 -0.66 0.09
N MET A 140 3.52 -1.07 -1.06
CA MET A 140 2.10 -0.95 -1.38
C MET A 140 1.19 -1.90 -0.58
N SER A 141 1.75 -2.85 0.17
CA SER A 141 0.97 -3.81 0.97
C SER A 141 1.33 -3.80 2.45
N VAL A 142 2.61 -3.91 2.79
CA VAL A 142 3.06 -4.21 4.15
C VAL A 142 2.72 -3.12 5.17
N PRO A 143 3.01 -1.82 4.95
CA PRO A 143 2.66 -0.79 5.91
C PRO A 143 1.14 -0.69 6.17
N PHE A 144 0.33 -0.93 5.15
CA PHE A 144 -1.12 -0.98 5.30
C PHE A 144 -1.56 -2.16 6.18
N LEU A 145 -1.02 -3.36 5.94
CA LEU A 145 -1.30 -4.54 6.76
C LEU A 145 -0.91 -4.33 8.23
N LEU A 146 0.23 -3.67 8.49
CA LEU A 146 0.67 -3.33 9.85
C LEU A 146 -0.29 -2.36 10.55
N ASN A 147 -0.75 -1.33 9.83
CA ASN A 147 -1.75 -0.39 10.38
C ASN A 147 -3.08 -1.10 10.67
N MET A 148 -3.53 -1.97 9.77
CA MET A 148 -4.74 -2.76 9.99
C MET A 148 -4.58 -3.77 11.12
N ALA A 149 -3.38 -4.33 11.32
CA ALA A 149 -3.08 -5.20 12.46
C ALA A 149 -3.26 -4.46 13.79
N GLN A 150 -2.76 -3.23 13.89
CA GLN A 150 -2.94 -2.38 15.07
C GLN A 150 -4.41 -2.00 15.27
N LEU A 151 -5.07 -1.52 14.21
CA LEU A 151 -6.46 -1.06 14.24
C LEU A 151 -7.43 -2.18 14.66
N ASN A 152 -7.22 -3.39 14.13
CA ASN A 152 -8.07 -4.56 14.38
C ASN A 152 -7.64 -5.39 15.58
N LYS A 153 -6.46 -5.12 16.15
CA LYS A 153 -5.81 -5.98 17.17
C LYS A 153 -5.70 -7.42 16.69
N ASP A 154 -5.37 -7.61 15.42
CA ASP A 154 -5.30 -8.93 14.77
C ASP A 154 -3.85 -9.33 14.51
N SER A 155 -3.38 -10.34 15.28
CA SER A 155 -2.02 -10.87 15.15
C SER A 155 -1.73 -11.56 13.82
N LYS A 156 -2.74 -12.07 13.12
CA LYS A 156 -2.59 -12.73 11.82
C LYS A 156 -2.14 -11.75 10.75
N LEU A 157 -2.54 -10.48 10.86
CA LEU A 157 -2.09 -9.44 9.93
C LEU A 157 -0.61 -9.08 10.13
N TYR A 158 -0.10 -9.18 11.36
CA TYR A 158 1.34 -9.10 11.61
C TYR A 158 2.10 -10.29 11.01
N ASP A 159 1.55 -11.52 11.13
CA ASP A 159 2.13 -12.71 10.51
C ASP A 159 2.19 -12.57 8.99
N GLU A 160 1.13 -12.04 8.36
CA GLU A 160 1.05 -11.79 6.92
C GLU A 160 2.05 -10.72 6.48
N ALA A 161 2.08 -9.56 7.15
CA ALA A 161 3.04 -8.50 6.85
C ALA A 161 4.49 -9.00 6.94
N ALA A 162 4.82 -9.70 8.02
CA ALA A 162 6.16 -10.27 8.21
C ALA A 162 6.50 -11.38 7.19
N PHE A 163 5.49 -12.13 6.72
CA PHE A 163 5.65 -13.10 5.64
C PHE A 163 6.00 -12.38 4.33
N GLN A 164 5.22 -11.37 3.95
CA GLN A 164 5.41 -10.66 2.70
C GLN A 164 6.77 -9.94 2.65
N VAL A 165 7.20 -9.28 3.73
CA VAL A 165 8.52 -8.65 3.81
C VAL A 165 9.63 -9.64 3.47
N LEU A 166 9.65 -10.80 4.13
CA LEU A 166 10.73 -11.76 3.96
C LEU A 166 10.72 -12.42 2.57
N HIS A 167 9.52 -12.70 2.05
CA HIS A 167 9.38 -13.38 0.77
C HIS A 167 9.64 -12.45 -0.41
N ILE A 168 9.06 -11.25 -0.42
CA ILE A 168 9.34 -10.27 -1.48
C ILE A 168 10.83 -9.92 -1.50
N ASN A 169 11.44 -9.68 -0.32
CA ASN A 169 12.87 -9.42 -0.25
C ASN A 169 13.70 -10.60 -0.81
N HIS A 170 13.35 -11.84 -0.45
CA HIS A 170 14.02 -13.03 -0.96
C HIS A 170 14.00 -13.13 -2.48
N TYR A 171 12.84 -12.88 -3.11
CA TYR A 171 12.71 -12.93 -4.57
C TYR A 171 13.49 -11.82 -5.27
N LEU A 172 13.60 -10.65 -4.65
CA LEU A 172 14.18 -9.46 -5.30
C LEU A 172 15.67 -9.26 -5.04
N THR A 173 16.24 -9.87 -4.01
CA THR A 173 17.65 -9.67 -3.66
C THR A 173 18.55 -10.36 -4.69
N ASP A 174 19.43 -9.58 -5.33
CA ASP A 174 20.53 -10.11 -6.14
C ASP A 174 21.66 -10.58 -5.22
N PRO A 175 21.96 -11.89 -5.17
CA PRO A 175 22.95 -12.43 -4.24
C PRO A 175 24.39 -11.95 -4.48
N ARG A 176 24.65 -11.32 -5.64
CA ARG A 176 25.98 -10.78 -5.97
C ARG A 176 26.21 -9.38 -5.38
N THR A 177 25.14 -8.62 -5.15
CA THR A 177 25.24 -7.21 -4.74
C THR A 177 24.52 -6.92 -3.44
N ASN A 178 23.68 -7.83 -2.95
CA ASN A 178 22.72 -7.66 -1.85
C ASN A 178 21.72 -6.51 -2.06
N LEU A 179 21.61 -5.96 -3.27
CA LEU A 179 20.61 -4.96 -3.62
C LEU A 179 19.36 -5.65 -4.18
N CYS A 180 18.21 -5.09 -3.89
CA CYS A 180 16.98 -5.55 -4.52
C CYS A 180 16.90 -5.06 -5.97
N ARG A 181 16.58 -5.97 -6.87
CA ARG A 181 16.19 -5.63 -8.23
C ARG A 181 14.77 -5.09 -8.25
N HIS A 182 14.43 -4.29 -9.26
CA HIS A 182 13.07 -3.73 -9.38
C HIS A 182 11.98 -4.80 -9.43
N GLY A 183 12.25 -5.91 -10.10
CA GLY A 183 11.28 -6.98 -10.25
C GLY A 183 11.90 -8.36 -10.38
N TRP A 184 11.04 -9.36 -10.18
CA TRP A 184 11.30 -10.77 -10.45
C TRP A 184 10.13 -11.36 -11.25
N TYR A 185 10.45 -12.19 -12.24
CA TYR A 185 9.49 -12.73 -13.20
C TYR A 185 9.30 -14.24 -12.96
N ASN A 186 8.08 -14.66 -12.58
CA ASN A 186 7.81 -16.07 -12.30
C ASN A 186 7.96 -16.98 -13.53
N GLN A 187 7.69 -16.47 -14.72
CA GLN A 187 7.76 -17.26 -15.95
C GLN A 187 9.18 -17.66 -16.30
N THR A 188 10.15 -16.75 -16.17
CA THR A 188 11.56 -16.99 -16.51
C THR A 188 12.42 -17.30 -15.27
N LYS A 189 11.92 -17.05 -14.05
CA LYS A 189 12.66 -17.13 -12.78
C LYS A 189 13.83 -16.14 -12.71
N GLU A 190 13.76 -15.05 -13.44
CA GLU A 190 14.84 -14.07 -13.56
C GLU A 190 14.50 -12.78 -12.82
N LEU A 191 15.57 -12.16 -12.33
CA LEU A 191 15.53 -10.81 -11.79
C LEU A 191 15.55 -9.78 -12.92
N ALA A 192 14.87 -8.66 -12.74
CA ALA A 192 14.99 -7.49 -13.60
C ALA A 192 16.47 -7.02 -13.67
N PRO A 193 16.93 -6.52 -14.83
CA PRO A 193 18.34 -6.23 -15.04
C PRO A 193 18.89 -5.08 -14.18
N VAL A 194 18.01 -4.23 -13.63
CA VAL A 194 18.39 -2.99 -12.94
C VAL A 194 18.03 -3.02 -11.46
N ALA A 195 18.98 -2.64 -10.60
CA ALA A 195 18.75 -2.28 -9.21
C ALA A 195 18.42 -0.78 -9.15
N TRP A 196 17.15 -0.45 -9.30
CA TRP A 196 16.69 0.92 -9.32
C TRP A 196 16.60 1.52 -7.91
N SER A 197 17.17 2.72 -7.69
CA SER A 197 17.28 3.33 -6.37
C SER A 197 15.91 3.58 -5.70
N ARG A 198 14.91 4.05 -6.47
CA ARG A 198 13.55 4.23 -5.94
C ARG A 198 12.94 2.90 -5.47
N ALA A 199 13.18 1.82 -6.19
CA ALA A 199 12.72 0.48 -5.82
C ALA A 199 13.33 0.03 -4.49
N ASN A 200 14.63 0.21 -4.30
CA ASN A 200 15.29 -0.06 -3.03
C ASN A 200 14.78 0.86 -1.91
N GLY A 201 14.45 2.12 -2.23
CA GLY A 201 13.80 3.04 -1.30
C GLY A 201 12.46 2.50 -0.77
N TRP A 202 11.64 1.87 -1.61
CA TRP A 202 10.39 1.22 -1.19
C TRP A 202 10.64 0.06 -0.22
N ILE A 203 11.63 -0.77 -0.51
CA ILE A 203 12.03 -1.89 0.36
C ILE A 203 12.48 -1.37 1.73
N VAL A 204 13.40 -0.39 1.75
CA VAL A 204 13.91 0.20 2.99
C VAL A 204 12.78 0.83 3.81
N TRP A 205 11.88 1.56 3.18
CA TRP A 205 10.74 2.16 3.88
C TRP A 205 9.80 1.11 4.47
N ALA A 206 9.38 0.12 3.68
CA ALA A 206 8.51 -0.94 4.16
C ALA A 206 9.13 -1.76 5.31
N MET A 207 10.42 -2.07 5.22
CA MET A 207 11.15 -2.77 6.29
C MET A 207 11.26 -1.92 7.56
N SER A 208 11.53 -0.62 7.42
CA SER A 208 11.58 0.32 8.55
C SER A 208 10.23 0.38 9.27
N GLU A 209 9.12 0.54 8.51
CA GLU A 209 7.76 0.51 9.07
C GLU A 209 7.46 -0.81 9.78
N THR A 210 7.97 -1.92 9.22
CA THR A 210 7.80 -3.22 9.83
C THR A 210 8.52 -3.31 11.18
N LEU A 211 9.77 -2.86 11.26
CA LEU A 211 10.52 -2.88 12.51
C LEU A 211 9.98 -1.93 13.57
N LEU A 212 9.30 -0.85 13.15
CA LEU A 212 8.65 0.09 14.06
C LEU A 212 7.31 -0.42 14.61
N LYS A 213 6.55 -1.19 13.83
CA LYS A 213 5.15 -1.55 14.16
C LYS A 213 4.97 -3.03 14.53
N LEU A 214 5.82 -3.92 14.03
CA LEU A 214 5.78 -5.33 14.38
C LEU A 214 6.19 -5.52 15.85
N PRO A 215 5.44 -6.29 16.66
CA PRO A 215 5.85 -6.59 18.04
C PRO A 215 7.26 -7.20 18.09
N THR A 216 8.12 -6.70 18.98
CA THR A 216 9.52 -7.14 19.08
C THR A 216 9.67 -8.62 19.48
N ASN A 217 8.65 -9.20 20.12
CA ASN A 217 8.57 -10.63 20.46
C ASN A 217 7.99 -11.49 19.32
N HIS A 218 7.67 -10.90 18.17
CA HIS A 218 7.19 -11.65 17.03
C HIS A 218 8.28 -12.59 16.48
N LYS A 219 7.93 -13.86 16.20
CA LYS A 219 8.86 -14.93 15.78
C LYS A 219 9.78 -14.58 14.60
N LYS A 220 9.34 -13.67 13.71
CA LYS A 220 10.11 -13.23 12.52
C LYS A 220 10.84 -11.90 12.73
N TYR A 221 10.64 -11.20 13.87
CA TYR A 221 11.20 -9.86 14.08
C TYR A 221 12.73 -9.84 13.92
N LYS A 222 13.42 -10.76 14.60
CA LYS A 222 14.91 -10.85 14.51
C LYS A 222 15.36 -11.08 13.08
N LYS A 223 14.73 -12.02 12.35
CA LYS A 223 15.09 -12.30 10.96
C LYS A 223 14.91 -11.08 10.06
N ILE A 224 13.81 -10.32 10.23
CA ILE A 224 13.57 -9.09 9.45
C ILE A 224 14.63 -8.04 9.79
N LYS A 225 14.97 -7.87 11.07
CA LYS A 225 16.01 -6.94 11.50
C LYS A 225 17.37 -7.30 10.89
N ASP A 226 17.76 -8.58 10.96
CA ASP A 226 19.03 -9.07 10.41
C ASP A 226 19.09 -8.96 8.87
N THR A 227 17.92 -8.94 8.20
CA THR A 227 17.83 -8.75 6.74
C THR A 227 17.93 -7.27 6.36
N PHE A 228 17.50 -6.36 7.25
CA PHE A 228 17.52 -4.92 7.02
C PHE A 228 18.90 -4.28 7.25
N THR A 229 19.72 -4.85 8.11
CA THR A 229 21.09 -4.41 8.46
C THR A 229 22.15 -5.05 7.58
#